data_89d21a1e7fe3412b2f74126cda696ce6
#
_entry.id   89d21a1e7fe3412b2f74126cda696ce6
#
_cell.length_a   1.000
_cell.length_b   1.000
_cell.length_c   1.000
_cell.angle_alpha   90.00
_cell.angle_beta   90.00
_cell.angle_gamma   90.00
#
_symmetry.space_group_name_H-M   'P 1'
#
loop_
_entity.id
_entity.type
_entity.pdbx_description
1 polymer ?
#
loop_
_entity_poly.entity_id
_entity_poly.type
_entity_poly.pdbx_seq_one_letter_code
_entity_poly.pdbx_strand_id
1 'polypeptide(L)'
;FSKSVNENFKKNGGQDEIVYSMNRNVEQMLQVTTEIGSKTQRQTHTLSEMGEGMRSIYLLSLLETYTEMQEQLSSILMIEEPELFLHPTLQRVAGEILYRLSRKNQVVFTTHSPNLLANFNSREIRQVVLDKQGRSIVRDNTDISVILDDLGYTATDLMNVNFVFIVEGKQDKNRLPILLKRY
;
A
#
# COMPACT_ATOMS: atom_id res chain seq x y z
N PHE A 1 -9.26 -7.10 -19.32
CA PHE A 1 -9.43 -6.37 -18.05
C PHE A 1 -9.53 -7.32 -16.86
N SER A 2 -10.56 -8.21 -16.78
CA SER A 2 -10.76 -9.15 -15.66
C SER A 2 -9.51 -9.99 -15.35
N LYS A 3 -8.84 -10.54 -16.37
CA LYS A 3 -7.61 -11.32 -16.19
C LYS A 3 -6.50 -10.53 -15.53
N SER A 4 -6.24 -9.30 -16.01
CA SER A 4 -5.18 -8.43 -15.46
C SER A 4 -5.48 -8.00 -14.02
N VAL A 5 -6.77 -7.71 -13.69
CA VAL A 5 -7.16 -7.42 -12.30
C VAL A 5 -6.91 -8.61 -11.39
N ASN A 6 -7.27 -9.82 -11.83
CA ASN A 6 -7.03 -11.04 -11.05
C ASN A 6 -5.54 -11.34 -10.85
N GLU A 7 -4.71 -11.11 -11.88
CA GLU A 7 -3.27 -11.27 -11.78
C GLU A 7 -2.67 -10.30 -10.75
N ASN A 8 -3.04 -9.02 -10.82
CA ASN A 8 -2.59 -8.02 -9.86
C ASN A 8 -3.13 -8.27 -8.45
N PHE A 9 -4.40 -8.65 -8.32
CA PHE A 9 -4.99 -8.98 -7.03
C PHE A 9 -4.27 -10.15 -6.35
N LYS A 10 -3.95 -11.23 -7.09
CA LYS A 10 -3.17 -12.37 -6.57
C LYS A 10 -1.75 -11.98 -6.19
N LYS A 11 -1.06 -11.20 -7.04
CA LYS A 11 0.28 -10.68 -6.78
C LYS A 11 0.32 -9.85 -5.48
N ASN A 12 -0.77 -9.15 -5.17
CA ASN A 12 -0.92 -8.27 -4.02
C ASN A 12 -1.52 -8.98 -2.77
N GLY A 13 -1.55 -10.32 -2.77
CA GLY A 13 -1.94 -11.12 -1.61
C GLY A 13 -3.40 -11.55 -1.56
N GLY A 14 -4.17 -11.26 -2.60
CA GLY A 14 -5.54 -11.76 -2.74
C GLY A 14 -5.54 -13.28 -2.99
N GLN A 15 -6.36 -14.01 -2.24
CA GLN A 15 -6.44 -15.47 -2.35
C GLN A 15 -7.59 -15.94 -3.24
N ASP A 16 -8.59 -15.10 -3.39
CA ASP A 16 -9.82 -15.39 -4.14
C ASP A 16 -9.73 -14.98 -5.62
N GLU A 17 -10.74 -15.31 -6.39
CA GLU A 17 -10.87 -14.91 -7.77
C GLU A 17 -11.96 -13.85 -7.91
N ILE A 18 -11.63 -12.74 -8.61
CA ILE A 18 -12.56 -11.67 -8.90
C ILE A 18 -13.33 -12.04 -10.16
N VAL A 19 -14.66 -12.13 -10.04
CA VAL A 19 -15.57 -12.43 -11.15
C VAL A 19 -16.46 -11.22 -11.40
N TYR A 20 -16.53 -10.79 -12.66
CA TYR A 20 -17.44 -9.75 -13.10
C TYR A 20 -18.64 -10.40 -13.78
N SER A 21 -19.82 -10.20 -13.21
CA SER A 21 -21.06 -10.66 -13.81
C SER A 21 -21.93 -9.50 -14.27
N MET A 22 -22.61 -9.66 -15.39
CA MET A 22 -23.64 -8.73 -15.83
C MET A 22 -25.01 -9.23 -15.37
N ASN A 23 -25.72 -8.37 -14.65
CA ASN A 23 -27.10 -8.66 -14.29
C ASN A 23 -28.01 -8.56 -15.54
N ARG A 24 -28.86 -9.57 -15.78
CA ARG A 24 -29.73 -9.64 -16.96
C ARG A 24 -31.07 -8.88 -16.79
N ASN A 25 -31.32 -8.25 -15.65
CA ASN A 25 -32.50 -7.42 -15.47
C ASN A 25 -32.35 -6.10 -16.22
N VAL A 26 -33.32 -5.75 -17.07
CA VAL A 26 -33.31 -4.58 -17.96
C VAL A 26 -33.15 -3.28 -17.17
N GLU A 27 -33.68 -3.17 -15.95
CA GLU A 27 -33.54 -2.02 -15.06
C GLU A 27 -32.16 -1.92 -14.39
N GLN A 28 -31.37 -3.01 -14.42
CA GLN A 28 -30.03 -3.10 -13.85
C GLN A 28 -28.94 -3.32 -14.92
N MET A 29 -29.28 -3.14 -16.19
CA MET A 29 -28.42 -3.46 -17.35
C MET A 29 -27.08 -2.70 -17.38
N LEU A 30 -26.89 -1.71 -16.53
CA LEU A 30 -25.66 -0.90 -16.44
C LEU A 30 -24.90 -1.07 -15.12
N GLN A 31 -25.28 -1.99 -14.25
CA GLN A 31 -24.53 -2.25 -13.01
C GLN A 31 -23.57 -3.43 -13.21
N VAL A 32 -22.28 -3.13 -13.16
CA VAL A 32 -21.23 -4.14 -13.06
C VAL A 32 -21.16 -4.56 -11.59
N THR A 33 -21.52 -5.82 -11.33
CA THR A 33 -21.36 -6.40 -9.99
C THR A 33 -20.01 -7.11 -9.91
N THR A 34 -19.21 -6.76 -8.92
CA THR A 34 -17.95 -7.45 -8.64
C THR A 34 -18.22 -8.57 -7.68
N GLU A 35 -17.97 -9.80 -8.12
CA GLU A 35 -18.07 -11.01 -7.31
C GLU A 35 -16.67 -11.63 -7.15
N ILE A 36 -16.40 -12.16 -5.98
CA ILE A 36 -15.13 -12.78 -5.64
C ILE A 36 -15.39 -14.23 -5.30
N GLY A 37 -14.74 -15.11 -6.02
CA GLY A 37 -14.89 -16.56 -5.86
C GLY A 37 -13.58 -17.24 -5.49
N SER A 38 -13.64 -18.14 -4.51
CA SER A 38 -12.53 -19.04 -4.23
C SER A 38 -12.48 -20.15 -5.29
N LYS A 39 -11.28 -20.46 -5.81
CA LYS A 39 -11.11 -21.61 -6.73
C LYS A 39 -11.50 -22.95 -6.13
N THR A 40 -11.48 -23.05 -4.81
CA THR A 40 -11.77 -24.27 -4.05
C THR A 40 -13.21 -24.37 -3.56
N GLN A 41 -13.89 -23.22 -3.45
CA GLN A 41 -15.28 -23.15 -3.01
C GLN A 41 -16.13 -22.58 -4.16
N ARG A 42 -17.21 -23.26 -4.54
CA ARG A 42 -18.14 -22.83 -5.60
C ARG A 42 -19.04 -21.63 -5.18
N GLN A 43 -18.70 -20.96 -4.10
CA GLN A 43 -19.44 -19.81 -3.60
C GLN A 43 -18.75 -18.52 -4.03
N THR A 44 -19.49 -17.63 -4.64
CA THR A 44 -19.07 -16.25 -4.93
C THR A 44 -19.67 -15.33 -3.88
N HIS A 45 -18.88 -14.38 -3.43
CA HIS A 45 -19.30 -13.32 -2.51
C HIS A 45 -19.24 -11.98 -3.22
N THR A 46 -20.14 -11.08 -2.86
CA THR A 46 -20.06 -9.70 -3.37
C THR A 46 -18.93 -8.95 -2.69
N LEU A 47 -18.43 -7.90 -3.34
CA LEU A 47 -17.38 -7.05 -2.76
C LEU A 47 -17.80 -6.46 -1.40
N SER A 48 -19.10 -6.25 -1.18
CA SER A 48 -19.66 -5.75 0.09
C SER A 48 -19.55 -6.75 1.25
N GLU A 49 -19.46 -8.03 0.96
CA GLU A 49 -19.31 -9.10 1.97
C GLU A 49 -17.85 -9.36 2.35
N MET A 50 -16.90 -8.76 1.62
CA MET A 50 -15.49 -8.86 1.97
C MET A 50 -15.14 -8.00 3.18
N GLY A 51 -14.14 -8.45 3.93
CA GLY A 51 -13.49 -7.61 4.93
C GLY A 51 -12.85 -6.37 4.30
N GLU A 52 -12.87 -5.26 5.02
CA GLU A 52 -12.44 -3.95 4.51
C GLU A 52 -10.98 -3.94 4.01
N GLY A 53 -10.08 -4.68 4.68
CA GLY A 53 -8.70 -4.81 4.23
C GLY A 53 -8.58 -5.43 2.83
N MET A 54 -9.37 -6.47 2.53
CA MET A 54 -9.36 -7.07 1.19
C MET A 54 -9.99 -6.15 0.14
N ARG A 55 -10.99 -5.35 0.52
CA ARG A 55 -11.52 -4.30 -0.38
C ARG A 55 -10.45 -3.28 -0.73
N SER A 56 -9.65 -2.84 0.24
CA SER A 56 -8.55 -1.89 0.00
C SER A 56 -7.51 -2.48 -0.96
N ILE A 57 -7.10 -3.72 -0.77
CA ILE A 57 -6.17 -4.40 -1.69
C ILE A 57 -6.79 -4.56 -3.09
N TYR A 58 -8.07 -4.90 -3.18
CA TYR A 58 -8.77 -4.96 -4.46
C TYR A 58 -8.78 -3.62 -5.18
N LEU A 59 -9.13 -2.52 -4.48
CA LEU A 59 -9.16 -1.18 -5.06
C LEU A 59 -7.78 -0.73 -5.54
N LEU A 60 -6.72 -0.98 -4.77
CA LEU A 60 -5.35 -0.69 -5.17
C LEU A 60 -4.94 -1.53 -6.40
N SER A 61 -5.31 -2.81 -6.45
CA SER A 61 -5.05 -3.68 -7.62
C SER A 61 -5.83 -3.25 -8.86
N LEU A 62 -7.06 -2.78 -8.68
CA LEU A 62 -7.87 -2.21 -9.75
C LEU A 62 -7.22 -0.94 -10.31
N LEU A 63 -6.75 -0.06 -9.43
CA LEU A 63 -6.06 1.18 -9.80
C LEU A 63 -4.74 0.88 -10.53
N GLU A 64 -3.95 -0.10 -10.05
CA GLU A 64 -2.73 -0.57 -10.71
C GLU A 64 -3.05 -1.06 -12.14
N THR A 65 -4.07 -1.92 -12.27
CA THR A 65 -4.51 -2.42 -13.58
C THR A 65 -4.96 -1.30 -14.52
N TYR A 66 -5.74 -0.34 -14.00
CA TYR A 66 -6.22 0.80 -14.79
C TYR A 66 -5.05 1.64 -15.32
N THR A 67 -4.06 1.93 -14.47
CA THR A 67 -2.89 2.72 -14.88
C THR A 67 -1.95 1.95 -15.82
N GLU A 68 -1.89 0.62 -15.71
CA GLU A 68 -1.12 -0.22 -16.64
C GLU A 68 -1.75 -0.24 -18.04
N MET A 69 -3.07 -0.22 -18.13
CA MET A 69 -3.80 -0.21 -19.40
C MET A 69 -3.78 1.12 -20.13
N GLN A 70 -3.50 2.21 -19.42
CA GLN A 70 -3.38 3.54 -20.04
C GLN A 70 -1.94 3.77 -20.51
N GLU A 71 -1.70 3.63 -21.81
CA GLU A 71 -0.35 3.73 -22.40
C GLU A 71 0.22 5.15 -22.44
N GLN A 72 -0.58 6.21 -22.35
CA GLN A 72 -0.15 7.56 -22.73
C GLN A 72 -0.42 8.69 -21.72
N LEU A 73 -1.14 8.48 -20.64
CA LEU A 73 -1.50 9.57 -19.73
C LEU A 73 -0.96 9.29 -18.32
N SER A 74 0.02 10.08 -17.91
CA SER A 74 0.40 10.16 -16.49
C SER A 74 -0.71 10.84 -15.70
N SER A 75 -1.17 10.23 -14.63
CA SER A 75 -2.23 10.73 -13.76
C SER A 75 -1.67 11.24 -12.45
N ILE A 76 -2.41 12.14 -11.80
CA ILE A 76 -2.16 12.49 -10.40
C ILE A 76 -3.12 11.66 -9.55
N LEU A 77 -2.59 10.80 -8.72
CA LEU A 77 -3.34 9.94 -7.82
C LEU A 77 -3.24 10.51 -6.40
N MET A 78 -4.37 10.83 -5.81
CA MET A 78 -4.46 11.32 -4.44
C MET A 78 -5.22 10.27 -3.62
N ILE A 79 -4.56 9.70 -2.61
CA ILE A 79 -5.08 8.58 -1.83
C ILE A 79 -4.97 8.93 -0.36
N GLU A 80 -6.06 8.83 0.39
CA GLU A 80 -6.09 9.07 1.82
C GLU A 80 -6.04 7.73 2.56
N GLU A 81 -5.08 7.60 3.46
CA GLU A 81 -4.87 6.45 4.35
C GLU A 81 -5.07 5.08 3.68
N PRO A 82 -4.31 4.74 2.65
CA PRO A 82 -4.46 3.48 1.90
C PRO A 82 -4.28 2.23 2.76
N GLU A 83 -3.70 2.38 3.94
CA GLU A 83 -3.50 1.31 4.93
C GLU A 83 -4.67 1.08 5.86
N LEU A 84 -5.71 1.88 5.79
CA LEU A 84 -6.85 1.77 6.71
C LEU A 84 -7.44 0.35 6.65
N PHE A 85 -7.64 -0.25 7.82
CA PHE A 85 -8.11 -1.64 8.00
C PHE A 85 -7.16 -2.74 7.49
N LEU A 86 -5.94 -2.41 7.03
CA LEU A 86 -4.97 -3.41 6.60
C LEU A 86 -4.18 -3.98 7.79
N HIS A 87 -4.06 -5.30 7.81
CA HIS A 87 -3.09 -5.97 8.67
C HIS A 87 -1.66 -5.51 8.31
N PRO A 88 -0.71 -5.39 9.26
CA PRO A 88 0.66 -4.90 9.00
C PRO A 88 1.36 -5.53 7.78
N THR A 89 1.13 -6.83 7.55
CA THR A 89 1.66 -7.52 6.37
C THR A 89 1.10 -6.94 5.06
N LEU A 90 -0.20 -6.65 5.02
CA LEU A 90 -0.86 -6.07 3.84
C LEU A 90 -0.54 -4.57 3.68
N GLN A 91 -0.21 -3.86 4.75
CA GLN A 91 0.27 -2.48 4.66
C GLN A 91 1.59 -2.39 3.87
N ARG A 92 2.50 -3.37 4.04
CA ARG A 92 3.71 -3.45 3.23
C ARG A 92 3.39 -3.67 1.76
N VAL A 93 2.47 -4.58 1.46
CA VAL A 93 1.99 -4.83 0.09
C VAL A 93 1.39 -3.55 -0.51
N ALA A 94 0.56 -2.82 0.23
CA ALA A 94 0.01 -1.54 -0.20
C ALA A 94 1.12 -0.52 -0.54
N GLY A 95 2.16 -0.42 0.30
CA GLY A 95 3.33 0.42 0.05
C GLY A 95 4.06 0.05 -1.25
N GLU A 96 4.23 -1.24 -1.53
CA GLU A 96 4.82 -1.71 -2.79
C GLU A 96 3.95 -1.37 -4.00
N ILE A 97 2.62 -1.49 -3.89
CA ILE A 97 1.70 -1.10 -4.97
C ILE A 97 1.81 0.41 -5.24
N LEU A 98 1.77 1.23 -4.21
CA LEU A 98 1.90 2.69 -4.32
C LEU A 98 3.23 3.09 -4.96
N TYR A 99 4.32 2.41 -4.58
CA TYR A 99 5.64 2.61 -5.21
C TYR A 99 5.62 2.25 -6.70
N ARG A 100 5.00 1.11 -7.09
CA ARG A 100 4.86 0.75 -8.51
C ARG A 100 4.02 1.76 -9.28
N LEU A 101 2.91 2.23 -8.71
CA LEU A 101 2.05 3.27 -9.28
C LEU A 101 2.82 4.58 -9.51
N SER A 102 3.72 4.96 -8.59
CA SER A 102 4.51 6.19 -8.69
C SER A 102 5.52 6.20 -9.84
N ARG A 103 5.84 5.04 -10.41
CA ARG A 103 6.76 4.95 -11.56
C ARG A 103 6.18 5.53 -12.85
N LYS A 104 4.86 5.56 -12.97
CA LYS A 104 4.15 6.07 -14.16
C LYS A 104 3.26 7.29 -13.85
N ASN A 105 2.96 7.51 -12.58
CA ASN A 105 2.02 8.52 -12.13
C ASN A 105 2.64 9.39 -11.04
N GLN A 106 2.06 10.57 -10.83
CA GLN A 106 2.34 11.33 -9.61
C GLN A 106 1.40 10.81 -8.51
N VAL A 107 1.96 10.20 -7.47
CA VAL A 107 1.19 9.65 -6.36
C VAL A 107 1.41 10.50 -5.13
N VAL A 108 0.32 10.95 -4.52
CA VAL A 108 0.29 11.65 -3.24
C VAL A 108 -0.63 10.87 -2.32
N PHE A 109 -0.17 10.49 -1.15
CA PHE A 109 -1.03 9.82 -0.18
C PHE A 109 -0.73 10.28 1.25
N THR A 110 -1.72 10.18 2.12
CA THR A 110 -1.56 10.40 3.55
C THR A 110 -1.43 9.06 4.26
N THR A 111 -0.68 9.02 5.36
CA THR A 111 -0.53 7.79 6.14
C THR A 111 -0.12 8.08 7.59
N HIS A 112 -0.58 7.23 8.50
CA HIS A 112 -0.10 7.11 9.87
C HIS A 112 0.67 5.80 10.11
N SER A 113 0.93 5.00 9.06
CA SER A 113 1.56 3.69 9.17
C SER A 113 3.08 3.74 8.99
N PRO A 114 3.87 3.31 9.98
CA PRO A 114 5.32 3.17 9.83
C PRO A 114 5.68 2.11 8.79
N ASN A 115 4.83 1.09 8.59
CA ASN A 115 5.04 0.04 7.59
C ASN A 115 4.99 0.58 6.16
N LEU A 116 4.15 1.61 5.91
CA LEU A 116 4.12 2.32 4.63
C LEU A 116 5.33 3.22 4.49
N LEU A 117 5.66 4.02 5.51
CA LEU A 117 6.79 4.95 5.49
C LEU A 117 8.12 4.25 5.21
N ALA A 118 8.29 2.99 5.63
CA ALA A 118 9.50 2.21 5.42
C ALA A 118 9.85 1.98 3.92
N ASN A 119 8.91 2.15 3.01
CA ASN A 119 9.11 2.00 1.56
C ASN A 119 9.59 3.29 0.87
N PHE A 120 9.64 4.43 1.58
CA PHE A 120 9.90 5.75 1.01
C PHE A 120 11.09 6.42 1.68
N ASN A 121 11.77 7.30 0.93
CA ASN A 121 12.88 8.08 1.44
C ASN A 121 12.38 9.36 2.11
N SER A 122 13.17 9.92 3.03
CA SER A 122 12.85 11.18 3.73
C SER A 122 12.56 12.36 2.78
N ARG A 123 13.13 12.34 1.56
CA ARG A 123 12.87 13.36 0.53
C ARG A 123 11.47 13.26 -0.08
N GLU A 124 10.86 12.08 -0.03
CA GLU A 124 9.53 11.79 -0.57
C GLU A 124 8.44 12.02 0.49
N ILE A 125 8.84 12.15 1.76
CA ILE A 125 7.94 12.32 2.89
C ILE A 125 7.78 13.81 3.22
N ARG A 126 6.55 14.21 3.51
CA ARG A 126 6.17 15.53 4.02
C ARG A 126 5.45 15.36 5.34
N GLN A 127 6.02 15.90 6.40
CA GLN A 127 5.40 15.86 7.72
C GLN A 127 4.46 17.05 7.88
N VAL A 128 3.20 16.78 8.22
CA VAL A 128 2.21 17.81 8.52
C VAL A 128 2.04 17.89 10.03
N VAL A 129 2.33 19.05 10.61
CA VAL A 129 2.21 19.28 12.06
C VAL A 129 1.46 20.58 12.33
N LEU A 130 0.97 20.74 13.55
CA LEU A 130 0.37 22.00 13.99
C LEU A 130 1.45 22.93 14.55
N ASP A 131 1.38 24.22 14.17
CA ASP A 131 2.18 25.26 14.80
C ASP A 131 1.60 25.64 16.18
N LYS A 132 2.29 26.53 16.90
CA LYS A 132 1.84 27.01 18.22
C LYS A 132 0.49 27.74 18.21
N GLN A 133 0.01 28.14 17.03
CA GLN A 133 -1.26 28.80 16.80
C GLN A 133 -2.35 27.84 16.32
N GLY A 134 -2.06 26.52 16.23
CA GLY A 134 -2.99 25.50 15.78
C GLY A 134 -3.19 25.45 14.25
N ARG A 135 -2.27 26.05 13.46
CA ARG A 135 -2.32 26.01 12.00
C ARG A 135 -1.45 24.88 11.48
N SER A 136 -1.94 24.17 10.46
CA SER A 136 -1.15 23.13 9.80
C SER A 136 0.04 23.72 9.04
N ILE A 137 1.22 23.18 9.30
CA ILE A 137 2.45 23.50 8.57
C ILE A 137 3.06 22.21 8.01
N VAL A 138 3.68 22.32 6.84
CA VAL A 138 4.38 21.22 6.19
C VAL A 138 5.88 21.36 6.45
N ARG A 139 6.50 20.30 6.90
CA ARG A 139 7.95 20.17 7.09
C ARG A 139 8.53 19.22 6.05
N ASP A 140 9.58 19.65 5.39
CA ASP A 140 10.32 18.88 4.40
C ASP A 140 11.58 18.27 5.03
N ASN A 141 12.02 17.14 4.49
CA ASN A 141 13.27 16.46 4.87
C ASN A 141 13.41 16.18 6.37
N THR A 142 12.29 15.94 7.05
CA THR A 142 12.32 15.52 8.46
C THR A 142 12.93 14.12 8.56
N ASP A 143 13.77 13.88 9.56
CA ASP A 143 14.31 12.56 9.82
C ASP A 143 13.16 11.60 10.14
N ILE A 144 13.23 10.40 9.56
CA ILE A 144 12.20 9.37 9.77
C ILE A 144 12.04 9.04 11.25
N SER A 145 13.12 9.06 12.04
CA SER A 145 13.06 8.84 13.49
C SER A 145 12.17 9.86 14.19
N VAL A 146 12.27 11.14 13.82
CA VAL A 146 11.43 12.21 14.38
C VAL A 146 9.96 12.02 13.99
N ILE A 147 9.71 11.60 12.74
CA ILE A 147 8.35 11.31 12.27
C ILE A 147 7.73 10.16 13.05
N LEU A 148 8.51 9.11 13.28
CA LEU A 148 8.06 7.94 14.04
C LEU A 148 7.79 8.28 15.50
N ASP A 149 8.64 9.08 16.13
CA ASP A 149 8.41 9.58 17.49
C ASP A 149 7.12 10.42 17.58
N ASP A 150 6.89 11.31 16.61
CA ASP A 150 5.65 12.11 16.54
C ASP A 150 4.40 11.25 16.30
N LEU A 151 4.52 10.11 15.63
CA LEU A 151 3.45 9.13 15.44
C LEU A 151 3.27 8.22 16.68
N GLY A 152 4.10 8.40 17.71
CA GLY A 152 4.03 7.63 18.95
C GLY A 152 4.69 6.25 18.89
N TYR A 153 5.50 5.98 17.86
CA TYR A 153 6.25 4.73 17.75
C TYR A 153 7.59 4.84 18.45
N THR A 154 7.85 3.92 19.34
CA THR A 154 9.17 3.75 19.98
C THR A 154 10.07 2.84 19.14
N ALA A 155 11.39 2.90 19.39
CA ALA A 155 12.34 1.98 18.74
C ALA A 155 11.98 0.50 18.96
N THR A 156 11.32 0.17 20.07
CA THR A 156 10.83 -1.18 20.40
C THR A 156 9.64 -1.61 19.53
N ASP A 157 8.78 -0.68 19.12
CA ASP A 157 7.63 -0.98 18.27
C ASP A 157 8.05 -1.29 16.83
N LEU A 158 9.20 -0.74 16.43
CA LEU A 158 9.80 -0.98 15.10
C LEU A 158 10.64 -2.27 15.05
N MET A 159 10.91 -2.88 16.20
CA MET A 159 11.68 -4.12 16.31
C MET A 159 10.89 -5.38 15.92
N ASN A 160 10.06 -5.33 14.89
CA ASN A 160 9.60 -6.53 14.17
C ASN A 160 10.73 -7.12 13.32
N VAL A 161 11.93 -7.17 13.89
CA VAL A 161 13.13 -7.72 13.26
C VAL A 161 13.49 -9.03 13.96
N ASN A 162 13.78 -10.06 13.19
CA ASN A 162 14.23 -11.35 13.74
C ASN A 162 15.63 -11.26 14.36
N PHE A 163 16.44 -10.26 13.97
CA PHE A 163 17.82 -10.06 14.42
C PHE A 163 18.17 -8.58 14.48
N VAL A 164 18.93 -8.20 15.49
CA VAL A 164 19.55 -6.88 15.63
C VAL A 164 21.07 -7.08 15.67
N PHE A 165 21.76 -6.45 14.71
CA PHE A 165 23.21 -6.39 14.72
C PHE A 165 23.68 -5.07 15.34
N ILE A 166 24.37 -5.16 16.48
CA ILE A 166 25.03 -4.01 17.10
C ILE A 166 26.45 -3.95 16.56
N VAL A 167 26.80 -2.83 15.92
CA VAL A 167 28.12 -2.62 15.31
C VAL A 167 28.81 -1.41 15.94
N GLU A 168 30.14 -1.46 16.08
CA GLU A 168 30.91 -0.41 16.74
C GLU A 168 31.09 0.85 15.88
N GLY A 169 31.03 0.73 14.55
CA GLY A 169 31.36 1.87 13.69
C GLY A 169 30.64 1.93 12.33
N LYS A 170 30.76 3.11 11.70
CA LYS A 170 30.17 3.38 10.38
C LYS A 170 30.67 2.42 9.28
N GLN A 171 31.90 1.91 9.42
CA GLN A 171 32.45 0.97 8.42
C GLN A 171 31.75 -0.38 8.48
N ASP A 172 31.44 -0.85 9.67
CA ASP A 172 30.75 -2.12 9.87
C ASP A 172 29.30 -2.03 9.39
N LYS A 173 28.63 -0.89 9.68
CA LYS A 173 27.28 -0.58 9.16
C LYS A 173 27.22 -0.67 7.62
N ASN A 174 28.27 -0.22 6.94
CA ASN A 174 28.31 -0.21 5.47
C ASN A 174 28.74 -1.57 4.87
N ARG A 175 29.57 -2.34 5.58
CA ARG A 175 30.09 -3.63 5.09
C ARG A 175 29.18 -4.81 5.38
N LEU A 176 28.51 -4.80 6.53
CA LEU A 176 27.65 -5.91 6.96
C LEU A 176 26.54 -6.24 5.94
N PRO A 177 25.78 -5.24 5.38
CA PRO A 177 24.78 -5.53 4.36
C PRO A 177 25.32 -6.15 3.09
N ILE A 178 26.57 -5.82 2.72
CA ILE A 178 27.23 -6.38 1.53
C ILE A 178 27.60 -7.84 1.78
N LEU A 179 28.05 -8.17 2.98
CA LEU A 179 28.37 -9.54 3.38
C LEU A 179 27.11 -10.42 3.45
N LEU A 180 26.04 -9.89 4.04
CA LEU A 180 24.77 -10.62 4.19
C LEU A 180 24.03 -10.85 2.85
N LYS A 181 24.29 -10.04 1.83
CA LYS A 181 23.73 -10.26 0.48
C LYS A 181 24.44 -11.38 -0.31
N ARG A 182 25.55 -11.89 0.18
CA ARG A 182 26.33 -12.95 -0.46
C ARG A 182 25.97 -14.37 0.02
N TYR A 183 25.13 -14.49 1.02
CA TYR A 183 24.57 -15.73 1.56
C TYR A 183 23.06 -15.72 1.46
#